data_a07ff080a06ebd8cdd9c502c505ea7a6
#
_entry.id   a07ff080a06ebd8cdd9c502c505ea7a6
#
_cell.length_a   1.000
_cell.length_b   1.000
_cell.length_c   1.000
_cell.angle_alpha   90.00
_cell.angle_beta   90.00
_cell.angle_gamma   90.00
#
_symmetry.space_group_name_H-M   'P 1'
#
loop_
_entity.id
_entity.type
_entity.pdbx_description
1 polymer ?
#
loop_
_entity_poly.entity_id
_entity_poly.type
_entity_poly.pdbx_seq_one_letter_code
_entity_poly.pdbx_strand_id
1 'polypeptide(L)'
;MMLRKFHGLIFLLVCAIHAHSDLAFSAEYRIGGVNPEALLCRPEGKGPFPAVVHNHGVGVDTVGYQKAVKRGYDLPGICKELAAGGFLTFVPIRQGGPGLRNLPPHKAQVLEAIDYMKRLADVDQSRIALTGNSRGGLLTLMVGVERSDLKALVIMAPAEIGRNFSNALSQISSLNAPVLLLVEKGDEPEFQNNFDALDRVLRENKKEFKSIRYDQGGGHSLFHTAGYYLQDIKVFLHDKLGGK
;
A
#
# COMPACT_ATOMS: atom_id res chain seq x y z
N MET A 1 52.99 -28.51 -47.39
CA MET A 1 52.79 -27.17 -46.75
C MET A 1 51.27 -27.00 -46.48
N MET A 2 50.83 -27.40 -45.26
CA MET A 2 49.42 -27.43 -44.86
C MET A 2 49.09 -26.17 -44.06
N LEU A 3 48.18 -25.33 -44.57
CA LEU A 3 47.66 -24.20 -43.85
C LEU A 3 46.52 -24.68 -42.92
N ARG A 4 46.73 -24.60 -41.61
CA ARG A 4 45.69 -24.78 -40.59
C ARG A 4 44.89 -23.47 -40.45
N LYS A 5 43.60 -23.53 -40.76
CA LYS A 5 42.63 -22.46 -40.47
C LYS A 5 42.24 -22.55 -38.98
N PHE A 6 42.57 -21.51 -38.21
CA PHE A 6 42.04 -21.31 -36.86
C PHE A 6 40.66 -20.68 -36.99
N HIS A 7 39.60 -21.40 -36.48
CA HIS A 7 38.28 -20.83 -36.26
C HIS A 7 38.24 -20.32 -34.82
N GLY A 8 38.31 -19.00 -34.67
CA GLY A 8 38.07 -18.35 -33.37
C GLY A 8 36.57 -18.34 -33.04
N LEU A 9 36.19 -19.07 -31.99
CA LEU A 9 34.85 -19.08 -31.44
C LEU A 9 34.75 -17.88 -30.49
N ILE A 10 34.04 -16.83 -30.91
CA ILE A 10 33.73 -15.67 -30.06
C ILE A 10 32.55 -16.10 -29.14
N PHE A 11 32.88 -16.32 -27.88
CA PHE A 11 31.86 -16.45 -26.82
C PHE A 11 31.33 -15.05 -26.50
N LEU A 12 30.11 -14.73 -26.96
CA LEU A 12 29.34 -13.60 -26.49
C LEU A 12 28.86 -13.91 -25.08
N LEU A 13 29.51 -13.32 -24.09
CA LEU A 13 29.08 -13.33 -22.69
C LEU A 13 27.89 -12.38 -22.57
N VAL A 14 26.66 -12.91 -22.64
CA VAL A 14 25.46 -12.15 -22.33
C VAL A 14 25.42 -11.98 -20.81
N CYS A 15 25.91 -10.83 -20.33
CA CYS A 15 25.65 -10.40 -18.96
C CYS A 15 24.17 -10.11 -18.80
N ALA A 16 23.41 -11.06 -18.26
CA ALA A 16 22.07 -10.81 -17.76
C ALA A 16 22.19 -9.86 -16.55
N ILE A 17 21.93 -8.59 -16.80
CA ILE A 17 21.78 -7.60 -15.72
C ILE A 17 20.47 -7.95 -15.01
N HIS A 18 20.56 -8.70 -13.92
CA HIS A 18 19.47 -8.85 -12.99
C HIS A 18 19.27 -7.49 -12.32
N ALA A 19 18.25 -6.76 -12.74
CA ALA A 19 17.79 -5.58 -12.03
C ALA A 19 17.32 -6.03 -10.63
N HIS A 20 18.19 -5.90 -9.64
CA HIS A 20 17.80 -6.01 -8.27
C HIS A 20 16.93 -4.78 -7.96
N SER A 21 15.66 -4.99 -7.69
CA SER A 21 14.81 -3.96 -7.09
C SER A 21 15.41 -3.64 -5.72
N ASP A 22 16.22 -2.59 -5.66
CA ASP A 22 16.83 -2.14 -4.42
C ASP A 22 15.69 -1.73 -3.46
N LEU A 23 15.57 -2.46 -2.37
CA LEU A 23 14.84 -2.02 -1.19
C LEU A 23 15.68 -0.90 -0.56
N ALA A 24 15.61 0.30 -1.12
CA ALA A 24 16.29 1.45 -0.56
C ALA A 24 15.55 1.89 0.70
N PHE A 25 16.21 1.75 1.85
CA PHE A 25 15.80 2.47 3.06
C PHE A 25 16.00 3.96 2.79
N SER A 26 14.92 4.73 2.78
CA SER A 26 15.01 6.16 2.54
C SER A 26 15.61 6.88 3.74
N ALA A 27 16.82 7.40 3.58
CA ALA A 27 17.51 8.21 4.60
C ALA A 27 16.80 9.55 4.93
N GLU A 28 15.83 9.95 4.12
CA GLU A 28 15.15 11.25 4.21
C GLU A 28 13.78 11.20 4.89
N TYR A 29 13.20 10.00 5.09
CA TYR A 29 11.93 9.85 5.78
C TYR A 29 12.15 9.97 7.30
N ARG A 30 11.59 11.00 7.93
CA ARG A 30 11.75 11.28 9.36
C ARG A 30 10.41 11.50 10.05
N ILE A 31 10.26 10.87 11.21
CA ILE A 31 9.13 11.11 12.12
C ILE A 31 9.69 11.63 13.43
N GLY A 32 9.30 12.83 13.81
CA GLY A 32 9.78 13.43 15.06
C GLY A 32 11.32 13.52 15.17
N GLY A 33 12.02 13.70 14.04
CA GLY A 33 13.49 13.74 13.98
C GLY A 33 14.17 12.37 13.90
N VAL A 34 13.44 11.27 14.04
CA VAL A 34 13.93 9.90 13.92
C VAL A 34 13.76 9.39 12.47
N ASN A 35 14.68 8.56 12.03
CA ASN A 35 14.60 7.88 10.73
C ASN A 35 14.02 6.46 10.93
N PRO A 36 12.68 6.27 10.81
CA PRO A 36 12.05 4.97 11.00
C PRO A 36 12.32 4.04 9.81
N GLU A 37 12.18 2.73 10.05
CA GLU A 37 12.16 1.75 8.95
C GLU A 37 11.05 2.08 7.95
N ALA A 38 11.32 1.91 6.67
CA ALA A 38 10.34 2.02 5.61
C ALA A 38 10.79 1.22 4.38
N LEU A 39 9.86 0.81 3.54
CA LEU A 39 10.17 0.20 2.25
C LEU A 39 9.83 1.19 1.14
N LEU A 40 10.74 1.36 0.18
CA LEU A 40 10.51 2.17 -1.01
C LEU A 40 10.83 1.32 -2.24
N CYS A 41 9.79 0.97 -3.01
CA CYS A 41 9.91 0.18 -4.22
C CYS A 41 9.61 1.05 -5.44
N ARG A 42 10.55 1.09 -6.39
CA ARG A 42 10.43 1.88 -7.61
C ARG A 42 10.01 1.01 -8.79
N PRO A 43 9.11 1.50 -9.65
CA PRO A 43 8.83 0.86 -10.94
C PRO A 43 10.06 0.92 -11.84
N GLU A 44 10.07 0.08 -12.87
CA GLU A 44 11.01 0.21 -13.97
C GLU A 44 10.72 1.44 -14.83
N GLY A 45 11.75 2.02 -15.44
CA GLY A 45 11.62 3.14 -16.35
C GLY A 45 11.94 4.50 -15.72
N LYS A 46 11.47 5.57 -16.39
CA LYS A 46 11.69 6.95 -15.96
C LYS A 46 10.40 7.57 -15.46
N GLY A 47 10.44 8.16 -14.26
CA GLY A 47 9.33 8.91 -13.69
C GLY A 47 9.02 10.22 -14.47
N PRO A 48 8.09 11.05 -13.97
CA PRO A 48 7.45 10.89 -12.66
C PRO A 48 6.39 9.79 -12.65
N PHE A 49 6.41 8.97 -11.60
CA PHE A 49 5.50 7.85 -11.41
C PHE A 49 4.27 8.23 -10.57
N PRO A 50 3.10 7.63 -10.80
CA PRO A 50 2.05 7.61 -9.79
C PRO A 50 2.56 6.89 -8.55
N ALA A 51 2.09 7.32 -7.36
CA ALA A 51 2.61 6.82 -6.11
C ALA A 51 1.53 6.18 -5.23
N VAL A 52 1.96 5.18 -4.45
CA VAL A 52 1.13 4.47 -3.48
C VAL A 52 1.81 4.49 -2.12
N VAL A 53 1.09 4.95 -1.09
CA VAL A 53 1.49 4.75 0.31
C VAL A 53 0.66 3.59 0.86
N HIS A 54 1.32 2.52 1.30
CA HIS A 54 0.66 1.33 1.85
C HIS A 54 0.77 1.25 3.37
N ASN A 55 -0.37 1.24 4.05
CA ASN A 55 -0.49 1.16 5.50
C ASN A 55 -0.71 -0.28 5.97
N HIS A 56 0.27 -0.86 6.64
CA HIS A 56 0.19 -2.21 7.19
C HIS A 56 -0.83 -2.38 8.33
N GLY A 57 -1.24 -3.62 8.61
CA GLY A 57 -2.09 -3.97 9.74
C GLY A 57 -1.38 -3.87 11.12
N VAL A 58 -2.15 -4.09 12.19
CA VAL A 58 -1.70 -3.96 13.58
C VAL A 58 -0.63 -4.98 13.99
N GLY A 59 -0.54 -6.12 13.30
CA GLY A 59 0.45 -7.14 13.62
C GLY A 59 1.89 -6.62 13.59
N VAL A 60 2.19 -5.75 12.62
CA VAL A 60 3.51 -5.09 12.53
C VAL A 60 3.75 -4.14 13.71
N ASP A 61 2.74 -3.35 14.10
CA ASP A 61 2.81 -2.46 15.26
C ASP A 61 3.06 -3.24 16.57
N THR A 62 2.53 -4.46 16.66
CA THR A 62 2.58 -5.29 17.87
C THR A 62 3.94 -5.94 18.08
N VAL A 63 4.54 -6.47 17.03
CA VAL A 63 5.76 -7.29 17.16
C VAL A 63 7.00 -6.66 16.55
N GLY A 64 6.83 -5.55 15.83
CA GLY A 64 7.88 -4.91 15.02
C GLY A 64 8.07 -5.59 13.66
N TYR A 65 8.61 -4.85 12.70
CA TYR A 65 8.71 -5.26 11.30
C TYR A 65 9.45 -6.60 11.12
N GLN A 66 10.64 -6.75 11.69
CA GLN A 66 11.47 -7.94 11.53
C GLN A 66 10.79 -9.22 12.04
N LYS A 67 10.05 -9.11 13.17
CA LYS A 67 9.30 -10.25 13.70
C LYS A 67 8.02 -10.52 12.92
N ALA A 68 7.37 -9.48 12.40
CA ALA A 68 6.19 -9.61 11.55
C ALA A 68 6.53 -10.38 10.27
N VAL A 69 7.63 -10.05 9.60
CA VAL A 69 8.11 -10.79 8.41
C VAL A 69 8.33 -12.27 8.73
N LYS A 70 8.97 -12.59 9.87
CA LYS A 70 9.15 -13.99 10.32
C LYS A 70 7.82 -14.72 10.63
N ARG A 71 6.73 -13.99 10.84
CA ARG A 71 5.38 -14.50 11.06
C ARG A 71 4.51 -14.53 9.81
N GLY A 72 5.09 -14.30 8.64
CA GLY A 72 4.41 -14.40 7.36
C GLY A 72 3.82 -13.09 6.82
N TYR A 73 4.13 -11.92 7.41
CA TYR A 73 3.78 -10.64 6.80
C TYR A 73 4.75 -10.33 5.67
N ASP A 74 4.26 -10.26 4.44
CA ASP A 74 5.09 -10.02 3.25
C ASP A 74 4.92 -8.58 2.72
N LEU A 75 5.25 -7.60 3.55
CA LEU A 75 5.27 -6.19 3.12
C LEU A 75 6.24 -5.94 1.95
N PRO A 76 7.43 -6.58 1.89
CA PRO A 76 8.30 -6.47 0.71
C PRO A 76 7.64 -6.98 -0.57
N GLY A 77 6.92 -8.10 -0.52
CA GLY A 77 6.20 -8.64 -1.67
C GLY A 77 5.10 -7.70 -2.14
N ILE A 78 4.27 -7.18 -1.23
CA ILE A 78 3.24 -6.18 -1.55
C ILE A 78 3.87 -4.94 -2.21
N CYS A 79 4.95 -4.42 -1.63
CA CYS A 79 5.66 -3.25 -2.15
C CYS A 79 6.17 -3.48 -3.58
N LYS A 80 6.81 -4.62 -3.83
CA LYS A 80 7.35 -5.00 -5.15
C LYS A 80 6.26 -5.24 -6.18
N GLU A 81 5.17 -5.91 -5.80
CA GLU A 81 4.05 -6.18 -6.69
C GLU A 81 3.34 -4.91 -7.16
N LEU A 82 3.18 -3.92 -6.27
CA LEU A 82 2.64 -2.62 -6.65
C LEU A 82 3.63 -1.84 -7.52
N ALA A 83 4.94 -1.92 -7.22
CA ALA A 83 5.96 -1.30 -8.06
C ALA A 83 6.05 -1.94 -9.45
N ALA A 84 5.95 -3.26 -9.56
CA ALA A 84 5.85 -3.96 -10.83
C ALA A 84 4.58 -3.57 -11.62
N GLY A 85 3.54 -3.12 -10.93
CA GLY A 85 2.35 -2.50 -11.51
C GLY A 85 2.54 -1.04 -11.94
N GLY A 86 3.74 -0.47 -11.88
CA GLY A 86 4.03 0.90 -12.33
C GLY A 86 3.81 1.98 -11.26
N PHE A 87 3.63 1.62 -9.99
CA PHE A 87 3.40 2.57 -8.90
C PHE A 87 4.63 2.68 -8.00
N LEU A 88 5.20 3.87 -7.85
CA LEU A 88 6.23 4.09 -6.85
C LEU A 88 5.61 3.89 -5.46
N THR A 89 6.00 2.80 -4.79
CA THR A 89 5.31 2.32 -3.60
C THR A 89 6.14 2.56 -2.35
N PHE A 90 5.52 3.16 -1.35
CA PHE A 90 6.12 3.42 -0.05
C PHE A 90 5.32 2.73 1.06
N VAL A 91 6.02 1.99 1.92
CA VAL A 91 5.43 1.29 3.07
C VAL A 91 6.10 1.83 4.33
N PRO A 92 5.54 2.85 4.99
CA PRO A 92 6.07 3.34 6.26
C PRO A 92 5.87 2.27 7.34
N ILE A 93 6.92 1.97 8.12
CA ILE A 93 6.81 1.13 9.31
C ILE A 93 6.53 2.02 10.50
N ARG A 94 5.27 2.02 10.93
CA ARG A 94 4.82 2.91 12.01
C ARG A 94 5.56 2.63 13.32
N GLN A 95 5.86 3.70 14.02
CA GLN A 95 6.47 3.69 15.34
C GLN A 95 5.41 3.79 16.44
N GLY A 96 5.66 3.16 17.58
CA GLY A 96 4.71 3.05 18.68
C GLY A 96 4.07 1.66 18.73
N GLY A 97 3.29 1.39 19.73
CA GLY A 97 2.61 0.09 19.89
C GLY A 97 1.20 0.08 19.31
N PRO A 98 0.48 -1.05 19.40
CA PRO A 98 -0.85 -1.23 18.80
C PRO A 98 -1.98 -0.48 19.50
N GLY A 99 -1.77 0.06 20.69
CA GLY A 99 -2.83 0.62 21.53
C GLY A 99 -3.63 1.76 20.90
N LEU A 100 -4.83 2.00 21.42
CA LEU A 100 -5.72 3.09 20.98
C LEU A 100 -5.03 4.46 21.04
N ARG A 101 -4.27 4.74 22.12
CA ARG A 101 -3.52 5.98 22.29
C ARG A 101 -2.51 6.27 21.19
N ASN A 102 -2.07 5.24 20.45
CA ASN A 102 -1.13 5.38 19.35
C ASN A 102 -1.82 5.65 17.99
N LEU A 103 -3.15 5.67 17.92
CA LEU A 103 -3.85 5.93 16.67
C LEU A 103 -3.62 7.35 16.12
N PRO A 104 -3.70 8.43 16.94
CA PRO A 104 -3.37 9.78 16.46
C PRO A 104 -1.92 9.93 15.98
N PRO A 105 -0.87 9.48 16.71
CA PRO A 105 0.49 9.45 16.18
C PRO A 105 0.64 8.62 14.90
N HIS A 106 -0.03 7.46 14.79
CA HIS A 106 0.01 6.67 13.57
C HIS A 106 -0.62 7.41 12.38
N LYS A 107 -1.74 8.12 12.58
CA LYS A 107 -2.32 8.97 11.54
C LYS A 107 -1.35 10.07 11.10
N ALA A 108 -0.68 10.72 12.04
CA ALA A 108 0.34 11.72 11.74
C ALA A 108 1.51 11.14 10.91
N GLN A 109 1.93 9.91 11.21
CA GLN A 109 2.96 9.21 10.44
C GLN A 109 2.51 8.89 9.00
N VAL A 110 1.22 8.59 8.80
CA VAL A 110 0.66 8.41 7.44
C VAL A 110 0.66 9.72 6.68
N LEU A 111 0.29 10.83 7.31
CA LEU A 111 0.33 12.16 6.68
C LEU A 111 1.77 12.53 6.28
N GLU A 112 2.74 12.32 7.18
CA GLU A 112 4.16 12.55 6.87
C GLU A 112 4.67 11.67 5.73
N ALA A 113 4.22 10.41 5.65
CA ALA A 113 4.55 9.51 4.55
C ALA A 113 4.04 10.03 3.19
N ILE A 114 2.82 10.56 3.15
CA ILE A 114 2.26 11.17 1.93
C ILE A 114 3.08 12.41 1.53
N ASP A 115 3.40 13.28 2.49
CA ASP A 115 4.17 14.49 2.24
C ASP A 115 5.62 14.17 1.86
N TYR A 116 6.21 13.11 2.43
CA TYR A 116 7.50 12.58 1.99
C TYR A 116 7.46 12.15 0.53
N MET A 117 6.46 11.36 0.12
CA MET A 117 6.33 10.92 -1.27
C MET A 117 6.21 12.10 -2.24
N LYS A 118 5.51 13.17 -1.85
CA LYS A 118 5.40 14.39 -2.66
C LYS A 118 6.73 15.13 -2.86
N ARG A 119 7.71 14.93 -1.97
CA ARG A 119 9.04 15.56 -2.10
C ARG A 119 9.99 14.80 -3.04
N LEU A 120 9.66 13.57 -3.41
CA LEU A 120 10.50 12.78 -4.31
C LEU A 120 10.40 13.28 -5.76
N ALA A 121 11.53 13.50 -6.39
CA ALA A 121 11.60 14.06 -7.76
C ALA A 121 11.00 13.13 -8.83
N ASP A 122 10.96 11.83 -8.56
CA ASP A 122 10.42 10.80 -9.43
C ASP A 122 8.94 10.46 -9.16
N VAL A 123 8.26 11.23 -8.29
CA VAL A 123 6.83 11.09 -7.97
C VAL A 123 6.00 12.17 -8.68
N ASP A 124 4.91 11.77 -9.31
CA ASP A 124 3.87 12.68 -9.73
C ASP A 124 2.98 13.03 -8.54
N GLN A 125 3.19 14.21 -7.99
CA GLN A 125 2.49 14.69 -6.79
C GLN A 125 0.97 14.78 -6.96
N SER A 126 0.48 14.83 -8.20
CA SER A 126 -0.95 14.89 -8.53
C SER A 126 -1.60 13.50 -8.58
N ARG A 127 -0.82 12.41 -8.52
CA ARG A 127 -1.28 11.02 -8.69
C ARG A 127 -0.85 10.14 -7.51
N ILE A 128 -1.36 10.45 -6.32
CA ILE A 128 -1.05 9.71 -5.09
C ILE A 128 -2.29 8.96 -4.60
N ALA A 129 -2.13 7.68 -4.33
CA ALA A 129 -3.12 6.82 -3.67
C ALA A 129 -2.66 6.38 -2.28
N LEU A 130 -3.62 6.10 -1.44
CA LEU A 130 -3.41 5.52 -0.12
C LEU A 130 -4.07 4.15 -0.05
N THR A 131 -3.35 3.15 0.44
CA THR A 131 -3.87 1.79 0.61
C THR A 131 -3.62 1.28 2.02
N GLY A 132 -4.43 0.35 2.52
CA GLY A 132 -4.14 -0.25 3.81
C GLY A 132 -5.12 -1.34 4.21
N ASN A 133 -4.66 -2.25 5.10
CA ASN A 133 -5.45 -3.35 5.63
C ASN A 133 -5.63 -3.25 7.14
N SER A 134 -6.77 -3.71 7.66
CA SER A 134 -7.04 -3.77 9.10
C SER A 134 -6.93 -2.38 9.75
N ARG A 135 -6.03 -2.21 10.73
CA ARG A 135 -5.68 -0.91 11.31
C ARG A 135 -5.19 0.08 10.23
N GLY A 136 -4.42 -0.40 9.25
CA GLY A 136 -4.01 0.41 8.10
C GLY A 136 -5.18 0.83 7.22
N GLY A 137 -6.20 -0.01 7.08
CA GLY A 137 -7.46 0.32 6.41
C GLY A 137 -8.25 1.42 7.11
N LEU A 138 -8.32 1.37 8.44
CA LEU A 138 -8.88 2.44 9.27
C LEU A 138 -8.12 3.76 9.05
N LEU A 139 -6.78 3.72 9.13
CA LEU A 139 -5.94 4.92 8.92
C LEU A 139 -6.12 5.50 7.51
N THR A 140 -6.24 4.63 6.51
CA THR A 140 -6.52 5.03 5.12
C THR A 140 -7.86 5.77 5.02
N LEU A 141 -8.92 5.28 5.68
CA LEU A 141 -10.21 5.95 5.72
C LEU A 141 -10.13 7.30 6.46
N MET A 142 -9.53 7.32 7.66
CA MET A 142 -9.39 8.53 8.48
C MET A 142 -8.64 9.65 7.75
N VAL A 143 -7.55 9.32 7.05
CA VAL A 143 -6.79 10.30 6.27
C VAL A 143 -7.56 10.68 5.01
N GLY A 144 -8.24 9.73 4.36
CA GLY A 144 -9.00 9.96 3.13
C GLY A 144 -10.14 10.97 3.29
N VAL A 145 -10.85 10.96 4.44
CA VAL A 145 -11.92 11.94 4.68
C VAL A 145 -11.40 13.34 5.00
N GLU A 146 -10.12 13.47 5.38
CA GLU A 146 -9.49 14.77 5.71
C GLU A 146 -8.70 15.36 4.54
N ARG A 147 -8.24 14.53 3.57
CA ARG A 147 -7.40 14.97 2.46
C ARG A 147 -8.14 14.92 1.13
N SER A 148 -8.20 16.06 0.44
CA SER A 148 -8.83 16.17 -0.88
C SER A 148 -7.88 15.95 -2.05
N ASP A 149 -6.59 15.80 -1.81
CA ASP A 149 -5.55 15.69 -2.82
C ASP A 149 -5.13 14.24 -3.17
N LEU A 150 -5.72 13.25 -2.48
CA LEU A 150 -5.58 11.84 -2.81
C LEU A 150 -6.47 11.48 -4.02
N LYS A 151 -5.94 10.67 -4.92
CA LYS A 151 -6.61 10.29 -6.17
C LYS A 151 -7.32 8.93 -6.08
N ALA A 152 -6.96 8.10 -5.12
CA ALA A 152 -7.61 6.82 -4.87
C ALA A 152 -7.36 6.34 -3.44
N LEU A 153 -8.30 5.61 -2.89
CA LEU A 153 -8.15 4.86 -1.63
C LEU A 153 -8.42 3.38 -1.88
N VAL A 154 -7.58 2.52 -1.30
CA VAL A 154 -7.85 1.08 -1.23
C VAL A 154 -7.94 0.70 0.25
N ILE A 155 -9.11 0.27 0.68
CA ILE A 155 -9.42 -0.04 2.07
C ILE A 155 -9.73 -1.52 2.17
N MET A 156 -8.89 -2.27 2.88
CA MET A 156 -8.98 -3.72 3.02
C MET A 156 -9.33 -4.08 4.47
N ALA A 157 -10.46 -4.74 4.68
CA ALA A 157 -10.91 -5.21 6.00
C ALA A 157 -10.66 -4.19 7.13
N PRO A 158 -11.24 -2.97 7.08
CA PRO A 158 -10.92 -1.90 8.01
C PRO A 158 -11.34 -2.25 9.44
N ALA A 159 -10.44 -2.02 10.42
CA ALA A 159 -10.72 -2.24 11.82
C ALA A 159 -11.54 -1.11 12.44
N GLU A 160 -12.40 -1.42 13.44
CA GLU A 160 -12.86 -0.43 14.42
C GLU A 160 -11.86 -0.35 15.57
N ILE A 161 -11.44 0.82 15.95
CA ILE A 161 -10.57 1.05 17.10
C ILE A 161 -11.17 2.18 17.95
N GLY A 162 -11.76 1.81 19.07
CA GLY A 162 -12.58 2.73 19.85
C GLY A 162 -13.82 3.13 19.06
N ARG A 163 -13.95 4.40 18.68
CA ARG A 163 -15.02 4.92 17.82
C ARG A 163 -14.47 5.59 16.56
N ASN A 164 -13.22 5.28 16.18
CA ASN A 164 -12.56 6.03 15.12
C ASN A 164 -13.06 5.66 13.72
N PHE A 165 -13.44 4.41 13.49
CA PHE A 165 -14.08 4.00 12.23
C PHE A 165 -15.46 4.64 12.10
N SER A 166 -16.31 4.54 13.13
CA SER A 166 -17.62 5.17 13.16
C SER A 166 -17.54 6.69 12.99
N ASN A 167 -16.54 7.34 13.61
CA ASN A 167 -16.30 8.78 13.45
C ASN A 167 -15.87 9.13 12.00
N ALA A 168 -15.03 8.30 11.36
CA ALA A 168 -14.66 8.51 9.97
C ALA A 168 -15.84 8.30 9.02
N LEU A 169 -16.72 7.32 9.29
CA LEU A 169 -17.97 7.13 8.52
C LEU A 169 -18.86 8.37 8.57
N SER A 170 -18.99 9.04 9.73
CA SER A 170 -19.79 10.26 9.86
C SER A 170 -19.25 11.44 9.03
N GLN A 171 -18.00 11.37 8.58
CA GLN A 171 -17.33 12.37 7.75
C GLN A 171 -17.25 11.98 6.27
N ILE A 172 -17.91 10.88 5.85
CA ILE A 172 -17.78 10.34 4.49
C ILE A 172 -18.22 11.34 3.41
N SER A 173 -19.09 12.30 3.76
CA SER A 173 -19.49 13.38 2.85
C SER A 173 -18.29 14.21 2.34
N SER A 174 -17.24 14.35 3.15
CA SER A 174 -16.00 15.06 2.80
C SER A 174 -15.06 14.27 1.91
N LEU A 175 -15.26 12.96 1.76
CA LEU A 175 -14.41 12.11 0.95
C LEU A 175 -14.55 12.46 -0.54
N ASN A 176 -13.41 12.77 -1.19
CA ASN A 176 -13.38 13.10 -2.62
C ASN A 176 -12.75 11.99 -3.47
N ALA A 177 -11.85 11.20 -2.90
CA ALA A 177 -11.18 10.13 -3.61
C ALA A 177 -12.11 8.93 -3.85
N PRO A 178 -12.12 8.31 -5.05
CA PRO A 178 -12.77 7.04 -5.28
C PRO A 178 -12.17 5.93 -4.39
N VAL A 179 -13.01 4.96 -4.02
CA VAL A 179 -12.64 3.90 -3.06
C VAL A 179 -12.73 2.52 -3.71
N LEU A 180 -11.70 1.70 -3.53
CA LEU A 180 -11.78 0.26 -3.65
C LEU A 180 -11.86 -0.34 -2.24
N LEU A 181 -12.97 -1.01 -1.93
CA LEU A 181 -13.23 -1.62 -0.63
C LEU A 181 -13.17 -3.14 -0.75
N LEU A 182 -12.31 -3.79 0.04
CA LEU A 182 -12.05 -5.22 -0.06
C LEU A 182 -12.25 -5.91 1.29
N VAL A 183 -12.81 -7.13 1.28
CA VAL A 183 -12.85 -8.05 2.43
C VAL A 183 -12.81 -9.49 1.92
N GLU A 184 -12.37 -10.43 2.74
CA GLU A 184 -12.50 -11.86 2.48
C GLU A 184 -13.66 -12.41 3.31
N LYS A 185 -14.49 -13.28 2.73
CA LYS A 185 -15.73 -13.81 3.33
C LYS A 185 -15.51 -14.58 4.63
N GLY A 186 -14.36 -15.24 4.78
CA GLY A 186 -13.96 -15.93 6.01
C GLY A 186 -13.28 -15.05 7.06
N ASP A 187 -13.28 -13.71 6.87
CA ASP A 187 -12.77 -12.77 7.87
C ASP A 187 -13.73 -12.71 9.08
N GLU A 188 -13.23 -12.28 10.24
CA GLU A 188 -14.02 -12.20 11.47
C GLU A 188 -15.23 -11.27 11.30
N PRO A 189 -16.33 -11.49 12.03
CA PRO A 189 -17.58 -10.74 11.90
C PRO A 189 -17.42 -9.22 12.03
N GLU A 190 -16.46 -8.75 12.80
CA GLU A 190 -16.15 -7.33 12.96
C GLU A 190 -15.77 -6.69 11.61
N PHE A 191 -14.87 -7.31 10.87
CA PHE A 191 -14.42 -6.77 9.56
C PHE A 191 -15.48 -6.87 8.49
N GLN A 192 -16.31 -7.93 8.53
CA GLN A 192 -17.49 -8.05 7.66
C GLN A 192 -18.48 -6.91 7.92
N ASN A 193 -18.80 -6.65 9.18
CA ASN A 193 -19.72 -5.58 9.59
C ASN A 193 -19.18 -4.19 9.21
N ASN A 194 -17.87 -3.97 9.38
CA ASN A 194 -17.24 -2.71 9.01
C ASN A 194 -17.23 -2.52 7.48
N PHE A 195 -16.98 -3.58 6.72
CA PHE A 195 -17.13 -3.55 5.26
C PHE A 195 -18.54 -3.17 4.85
N ASP A 196 -19.56 -3.83 5.38
CA ASP A 196 -20.96 -3.57 5.05
C ASP A 196 -21.40 -2.15 5.47
N ALA A 197 -20.92 -1.67 6.62
CA ALA A 197 -21.18 -0.31 7.07
C ALA A 197 -20.56 0.74 6.14
N LEU A 198 -19.32 0.55 5.72
CA LEU A 198 -18.64 1.48 4.81
C LEU A 198 -19.26 1.43 3.41
N ASP A 199 -19.53 0.24 2.85
CA ASP A 199 -20.22 0.09 1.56
C ASP A 199 -21.55 0.85 1.53
N ARG A 200 -22.37 0.64 2.58
CA ARG A 200 -23.66 1.32 2.71
C ARG A 200 -23.48 2.85 2.75
N VAL A 201 -22.61 3.37 3.60
CA VAL A 201 -22.41 4.82 3.77
C VAL A 201 -21.82 5.45 2.51
N LEU A 202 -20.90 4.79 1.80
CA LEU A 202 -20.41 5.25 0.50
C LEU A 202 -21.55 5.36 -0.53
N ARG A 203 -22.42 4.36 -0.58
CA ARG A 203 -23.58 4.33 -1.48
C ARG A 203 -24.60 5.43 -1.16
N GLU A 204 -24.96 5.60 0.11
CA GLU A 204 -25.88 6.63 0.60
C GLU A 204 -25.37 8.05 0.27
N ASN A 205 -24.06 8.27 0.35
CA ASN A 205 -23.41 9.54 0.03
C ASN A 205 -23.02 9.68 -1.46
N LYS A 206 -23.43 8.73 -2.32
CA LYS A 206 -23.18 8.73 -3.78
C LYS A 206 -21.69 8.89 -4.11
N LYS A 207 -20.83 8.26 -3.31
CA LYS A 207 -19.39 8.29 -3.55
C LYS A 207 -19.03 7.34 -4.69
N GLU A 208 -17.95 7.64 -5.42
CA GLU A 208 -17.40 6.74 -6.42
C GLU A 208 -16.66 5.61 -5.70
N PHE A 209 -17.13 4.37 -5.86
CA PHE A 209 -16.49 3.22 -5.23
C PHE A 209 -16.80 1.90 -5.93
N LYS A 210 -15.93 0.91 -5.68
CA LYS A 210 -16.13 -0.51 -5.99
C LYS A 210 -15.89 -1.31 -4.73
N SER A 211 -16.74 -2.28 -4.41
CA SER A 211 -16.54 -3.22 -3.32
C SER A 211 -16.39 -4.64 -3.85
N ILE A 212 -15.46 -5.40 -3.27
CA ILE A 212 -15.21 -6.79 -3.61
C ILE A 212 -15.14 -7.60 -2.32
N ARG A 213 -15.97 -8.65 -2.25
CA ARG A 213 -15.91 -9.66 -1.19
C ARG A 213 -15.35 -10.94 -1.80
N TYR A 214 -14.13 -11.29 -1.44
CA TYR A 214 -13.49 -12.52 -1.89
C TYR A 214 -14.07 -13.75 -1.18
N ASP A 215 -14.02 -14.89 -1.84
CA ASP A 215 -14.50 -16.19 -1.34
C ASP A 215 -13.49 -17.29 -1.74
N GLN A 216 -12.21 -17.06 -1.50
CA GLN A 216 -11.13 -17.98 -1.87
C GLN A 216 -10.32 -18.46 -0.67
N GLY A 217 -10.76 -18.08 0.54
CA GLY A 217 -10.09 -18.39 1.79
C GLY A 217 -8.97 -17.42 2.15
N GLY A 218 -8.46 -17.62 3.38
CA GLY A 218 -7.42 -16.79 3.96
C GLY A 218 -7.92 -15.84 5.04
N GLY A 219 -9.21 -15.50 5.05
CA GLY A 219 -9.79 -14.59 6.04
C GLY A 219 -9.00 -13.30 6.14
N HIS A 220 -8.82 -12.79 7.35
CA HIS A 220 -8.08 -11.55 7.60
C HIS A 220 -6.63 -11.59 7.10
N SER A 221 -5.99 -12.78 7.14
CA SER A 221 -4.59 -12.93 6.73
C SER A 221 -4.35 -12.86 5.23
N LEU A 222 -5.41 -12.89 4.39
CA LEU A 222 -5.30 -12.68 2.94
C LEU A 222 -4.48 -11.42 2.61
N PHE A 223 -4.69 -10.34 3.36
CA PHE A 223 -4.08 -9.04 3.11
C PHE A 223 -2.71 -8.83 3.79
N HIS A 224 -2.15 -9.88 4.41
CA HIS A 224 -0.83 -9.80 5.04
C HIS A 224 0.32 -10.08 4.06
N THR A 225 0.03 -10.72 2.93
CA THR A 225 1.00 -11.13 1.93
C THR A 225 0.60 -10.68 0.53
N ALA A 226 1.55 -10.61 -0.39
CA ALA A 226 1.22 -10.46 -1.81
C ALA A 226 0.33 -11.63 -2.26
N GLY A 227 -0.78 -11.31 -2.93
CA GLY A 227 -1.77 -12.31 -3.36
C GLY A 227 -2.62 -11.83 -4.54
N TYR A 228 -3.56 -12.66 -4.94
CA TYR A 228 -4.41 -12.43 -6.12
C TYR A 228 -5.20 -11.10 -6.06
N TYR A 229 -5.56 -10.64 -4.88
CA TYR A 229 -6.27 -9.38 -4.66
C TYR A 229 -5.50 -8.14 -5.18
N LEU A 230 -4.17 -8.22 -5.25
CA LEU A 230 -3.34 -7.14 -5.79
C LEU A 230 -3.63 -6.86 -7.27
N GLN A 231 -4.15 -7.83 -8.01
CA GLN A 231 -4.56 -7.59 -9.40
C GLN A 231 -5.75 -6.62 -9.48
N ASP A 232 -6.76 -6.78 -8.62
CA ASP A 232 -7.88 -5.84 -8.55
C ASP A 232 -7.43 -4.45 -8.10
N ILE A 233 -6.48 -4.38 -7.16
CA ILE A 233 -5.87 -3.11 -6.73
C ILE A 233 -5.14 -2.45 -7.89
N LYS A 234 -4.29 -3.17 -8.63
CA LYS A 234 -3.56 -2.63 -9.78
C LYS A 234 -4.50 -2.10 -10.85
N VAL A 235 -5.55 -2.86 -11.21
CA VAL A 235 -6.56 -2.43 -12.19
C VAL A 235 -7.26 -1.15 -11.73
N PHE A 236 -7.70 -1.09 -10.48
CA PHE A 236 -8.33 0.11 -9.92
C PHE A 236 -7.40 1.31 -9.90
N LEU A 237 -6.16 1.12 -9.46
CA LEU A 237 -5.18 2.21 -9.40
C LEU A 237 -4.80 2.72 -10.80
N HIS A 238 -4.69 1.84 -11.81
CA HIS A 238 -4.47 2.28 -13.20
C HIS A 238 -5.63 3.12 -13.72
N ASP A 239 -6.87 2.75 -13.42
CA ASP A 239 -8.04 3.52 -13.81
C ASP A 239 -8.05 4.93 -13.15
N LYS A 240 -7.66 5.03 -11.88
CA LYS A 240 -7.75 6.28 -11.12
C LYS A 240 -6.50 7.17 -11.16
N LEU A 241 -5.34 6.58 -11.31
CA LEU A 241 -4.06 7.31 -11.35
C LEU A 241 -3.52 7.50 -12.78
N GLY A 242 -4.06 6.77 -13.76
CA GLY A 242 -3.53 6.78 -15.11
C GLY A 242 -2.12 6.17 -15.12
N GLY A 243 -2.00 4.85 -15.17
CA GLY A 243 -0.76 4.13 -15.40
C GLY A 243 -0.65 3.67 -16.87
N LYS A 244 0.57 3.43 -17.34
CA LYS A 244 0.82 2.76 -18.63
C LYS A 244 0.80 1.26 -18.41
#